data_f3d0473c4b1de9ad04618d395cafac7c
#
_entry.id   f3d0473c4b1de9ad04618d395cafac7c
#
_cell.length_a   1.000
_cell.length_b   1.000
_cell.length_c   1.000
_cell.angle_alpha   90.00
_cell.angle_beta   90.00
_cell.angle_gamma   90.00
#
_symmetry.space_group_name_H-M   'P 1'
#
loop_
_entity.id
_entity.type
_entity.pdbx_description
1 polymer ?
#
loop_
_entity_poly.entity_id
_entity_poly.type
_entity_poly.pdbx_seq_one_letter_code
_entity_poly.pdbx_strand_id
1 'polypeptide(L)'
;MRLACSALTALACMFVLAHPSRAQDARSAEPFLRQVYAQYKAGGTPIDPTGPDARTIYDPALLALILTDRKAVNGEAGVLDADPICACQDYDIKTIKLSVRSKGAGRAEATASFHNLGQATVVRFDLSSVGGNWRIADIHQKGLGSLRKALADEIASAGK
;
A
#
# COMPACT_ATOMS: atom_id res chain seq x y z
N MET A 1 -12.31 -73.01 24.39
CA MET A 1 -11.18 -72.04 24.50
C MET A 1 -11.42 -70.94 23.52
N ARG A 2 -11.90 -69.76 23.97
CA ARG A 2 -12.25 -68.63 23.13
C ARG A 2 -11.21 -67.52 23.35
N LEU A 3 -10.41 -67.19 22.34
CA LEU A 3 -9.47 -66.11 22.35
C LEU A 3 -10.22 -64.82 21.87
N ALA A 4 -10.32 -63.83 22.75
CA ALA A 4 -10.81 -62.50 22.41
C ALA A 4 -9.64 -61.65 21.93
N CYS A 5 -9.74 -61.15 20.72
CA CYS A 5 -8.78 -60.22 20.13
C CYS A 5 -9.30 -58.78 20.39
N SER A 6 -8.64 -58.05 21.29
CA SER A 6 -8.93 -56.62 21.55
C SER A 6 -8.17 -55.76 20.56
N ALA A 7 -8.89 -55.05 19.70
CA ALA A 7 -8.35 -54.04 18.83
C ALA A 7 -8.24 -52.70 19.58
N LEU A 8 -7.00 -52.21 19.83
CA LEU A 8 -6.73 -50.86 20.30
C LEU A 8 -6.75 -49.91 19.10
N THR A 9 -7.76 -49.04 19.05
CA THR A 9 -7.83 -47.95 18.08
C THR A 9 -7.07 -46.73 18.65
N ALA A 10 -5.88 -46.46 18.13
CA ALA A 10 -5.12 -45.27 18.50
C ALA A 10 -5.69 -44.03 17.75
N LEU A 11 -6.35 -43.14 18.48
CA LEU A 11 -6.85 -41.86 18.00
C LEU A 11 -5.67 -40.87 17.98
N ALA A 12 -5.08 -40.61 16.81
CA ALA A 12 -4.05 -39.60 16.62
C ALA A 12 -4.69 -38.21 16.59
N CYS A 13 -4.60 -37.47 17.70
CA CYS A 13 -4.94 -36.02 17.74
C CYS A 13 -3.90 -35.24 16.95
N MET A 14 -4.25 -34.80 15.73
CA MET A 14 -3.48 -33.82 14.99
C MET A 14 -3.68 -32.41 15.65
N PHE A 15 -2.71 -31.98 16.44
CA PHE A 15 -2.60 -30.61 16.88
C PHE A 15 -2.21 -29.72 15.68
N VAL A 16 -3.18 -29.05 15.09
CA VAL A 16 -2.91 -27.97 14.16
C VAL A 16 -2.34 -26.81 14.98
N LEU A 17 -1.02 -26.63 14.92
CA LEU A 17 -0.34 -25.47 15.47
C LEU A 17 -0.77 -24.24 14.65
N ALA A 18 -1.81 -23.55 15.11
CA ALA A 18 -2.16 -22.24 14.62
C ALA A 18 -1.00 -21.28 14.96
N HIS A 19 -0.15 -21.00 13.99
CA HIS A 19 0.88 -19.98 14.13
C HIS A 19 0.15 -18.64 14.30
N PRO A 20 0.35 -17.89 15.40
CA PRO A 20 -0.19 -16.56 15.52
C PRO A 20 0.42 -15.71 14.42
N SER A 21 -0.41 -15.28 13.47
CA SER A 21 -0.02 -14.30 12.47
C SER A 21 0.40 -13.05 13.25
N ARG A 22 1.71 -12.80 13.38
CA ARG A 22 2.23 -11.61 14.03
C ARG A 22 1.69 -10.41 13.25
N ALA A 23 0.72 -9.73 13.84
CA ALA A 23 0.29 -8.43 13.33
C ALA A 23 1.53 -7.55 13.27
N GLN A 24 1.87 -7.07 12.08
CA GLN A 24 3.04 -6.22 11.89
C GLN A 24 2.87 -4.95 12.72
N ASP A 25 3.92 -4.57 13.49
CA ASP A 25 3.92 -3.35 14.27
C ASP A 25 3.83 -2.15 13.32
N ALA A 26 2.81 -1.30 13.52
CA ALA A 26 2.62 -0.09 12.72
C ALA A 26 3.86 0.83 12.71
N ARG A 27 4.71 0.78 13.76
CA ARG A 27 5.97 1.53 13.79
C ARG A 27 6.91 1.17 12.65
N SER A 28 6.86 -0.06 12.14
CA SER A 28 7.66 -0.49 10.99
C SER A 28 7.17 0.08 9.65
N ALA A 29 6.02 0.75 9.61
CA ALA A 29 5.53 1.45 8.42
C ALA A 29 6.27 2.77 8.16
N GLU A 30 6.82 3.42 9.21
CA GLU A 30 7.58 4.66 9.03
C GLU A 30 8.87 4.44 8.21
N PRO A 31 9.74 3.45 8.49
CA PRO A 31 10.87 3.11 7.64
C PRO A 31 10.49 2.83 6.18
N PHE A 32 9.38 2.13 5.95
CA PHE A 32 8.87 1.90 4.60
C PHE A 32 8.59 3.22 3.87
N LEU A 33 7.83 4.14 4.47
CA LEU A 33 7.55 5.44 3.86
C LEU A 33 8.80 6.30 3.70
N ARG A 34 9.75 6.25 4.63
CA ARG A 34 11.05 6.93 4.48
C ARG A 34 11.81 6.44 3.26
N GLN A 35 11.79 5.14 3.01
CA GLN A 35 12.42 4.56 1.81
C GLN A 35 11.70 5.00 0.53
N VAL A 36 10.37 5.06 0.52
CA VAL A 36 9.56 5.60 -0.57
C VAL A 36 9.97 7.04 -0.87
N TYR A 37 9.95 7.92 0.13
CA TYR A 37 10.29 9.34 -0.06
C TYR A 37 11.76 9.62 -0.31
N ALA A 38 12.67 8.70 -0.01
CA ALA A 38 14.09 8.85 -0.34
C ALA A 38 14.33 8.96 -1.86
N GLN A 39 13.38 8.55 -2.68
CA GLN A 39 13.44 8.65 -4.13
C GLN A 39 13.01 10.03 -4.67
N TYR A 40 12.35 10.85 -3.82
CA TYR A 40 11.82 12.17 -4.18
C TYR A 40 12.75 13.35 -3.83
N LYS A 41 14.02 13.09 -3.65
CA LYS A 41 15.05 14.13 -3.53
C LYS A 41 15.53 14.59 -4.90
N ALA A 42 16.17 15.76 -4.97
CA ALA A 42 16.77 16.26 -6.20
C ALA A 42 17.68 15.23 -6.86
N GLY A 43 17.46 14.95 -8.14
CA GLY A 43 18.18 13.93 -8.92
C GLY A 43 17.81 12.48 -8.58
N GLY A 44 16.77 12.25 -7.77
CA GLY A 44 16.22 10.93 -7.55
C GLY A 44 15.36 10.47 -8.74
N THR A 45 14.85 9.25 -8.64
CA THR A 45 13.89 8.69 -9.61
C THR A 45 12.58 8.42 -8.89
N PRO A 46 11.48 9.11 -9.22
CA PRO A 46 10.20 8.88 -8.58
C PRO A 46 9.70 7.47 -8.89
N ILE A 47 8.77 7.01 -8.06
CA ILE A 47 8.18 5.70 -8.22
C ILE A 47 7.25 5.71 -9.43
N ASP A 48 7.57 4.89 -10.43
CA ASP A 48 6.64 4.59 -11.51
C ASP A 48 5.52 3.69 -10.97
N PRO A 49 4.26 4.17 -10.90
CA PRO A 49 3.15 3.39 -10.35
C PRO A 49 2.79 2.17 -11.22
N THR A 50 3.30 2.09 -12.44
CA THR A 50 3.11 0.97 -13.36
C THR A 50 4.38 0.13 -13.57
N GLY A 51 5.48 0.57 -12.99
CA GLY A 51 6.80 -0.05 -13.12
C GLY A 51 6.93 -1.38 -12.37
N PRO A 52 8.07 -2.06 -12.54
CA PRO A 52 8.31 -3.38 -11.97
C PRO A 52 8.26 -3.40 -10.43
N ASP A 53 8.60 -2.27 -9.81
CA ASP A 53 8.65 -2.12 -8.35
C ASP A 53 7.29 -1.75 -7.74
N ALA A 54 6.28 -1.40 -8.54
CA ALA A 54 4.96 -0.97 -8.07
C ALA A 54 4.32 -1.96 -7.09
N ARG A 55 4.51 -3.28 -7.28
CA ARG A 55 4.04 -4.35 -6.39
C ARG A 55 4.68 -4.31 -5.01
N THR A 56 5.82 -3.66 -4.85
CA THR A 56 6.51 -3.51 -3.56
C THR A 56 6.06 -2.25 -2.83
N ILE A 57 5.39 -1.35 -3.51
CA ILE A 57 4.93 -0.06 -3.02
C ILE A 57 3.42 -0.09 -2.75
N TYR A 58 2.63 -0.52 -3.71
CA TYR A 58 1.17 -0.53 -3.63
C TYR A 58 0.61 -1.89 -3.23
N ASP A 59 -0.48 -1.91 -2.50
CA ASP A 59 -1.18 -3.16 -2.22
C ASP A 59 -1.83 -3.71 -3.51
N PRO A 60 -2.16 -5.03 -3.55
CA PRO A 60 -2.68 -5.64 -4.77
C PRO A 60 -3.95 -4.97 -5.29
N ALA A 61 -4.83 -4.47 -4.40
CA ALA A 61 -6.09 -3.89 -4.80
C ALA A 61 -5.93 -2.47 -5.38
N LEU A 62 -5.07 -1.64 -4.79
CA LEU A 62 -4.75 -0.33 -5.35
C LEU A 62 -3.97 -0.48 -6.66
N LEU A 63 -3.00 -1.38 -6.72
CA LEU A 63 -2.23 -1.64 -7.94
C LEU A 63 -3.14 -2.10 -9.10
N ALA A 64 -4.13 -2.95 -8.83
CA ALA A 64 -5.08 -3.38 -9.84
C ALA A 64 -5.90 -2.21 -10.41
N LEU A 65 -6.31 -1.26 -9.57
CA LEU A 65 -6.99 -0.04 -10.02
C LEU A 65 -6.05 0.82 -10.88
N ILE A 66 -4.83 1.07 -10.45
CA ILE A 66 -3.81 1.83 -11.20
C ILE A 66 -3.60 1.23 -12.61
N LEU A 67 -3.42 -0.08 -12.68
CA LEU A 67 -3.20 -0.75 -13.96
C LEU A 67 -4.45 -0.78 -14.85
N THR A 68 -5.64 -0.83 -14.26
CA THR A 68 -6.91 -0.78 -15.01
C THR A 68 -7.16 0.61 -15.55
N ASP A 69 -6.94 1.63 -14.73
CA ASP A 69 -7.06 3.04 -15.09
C ASP A 69 -6.15 3.40 -16.27
N ARG A 70 -4.86 3.07 -16.19
CA ARG A 70 -3.90 3.30 -17.30
C ARG A 70 -4.33 2.69 -18.62
N LYS A 71 -5.04 1.57 -18.58
CA LYS A 71 -5.64 0.97 -19.79
C LYS A 71 -6.88 1.70 -20.24
N ALA A 72 -7.73 2.13 -19.31
CA ALA A 72 -8.99 2.80 -19.60
C ALA A 72 -8.76 4.17 -20.26
N VAL A 73 -7.79 4.95 -19.75
CA VAL A 73 -7.44 6.28 -20.31
C VAL A 73 -6.56 6.19 -21.55
N ASN A 74 -6.16 4.97 -21.99
CA ASN A 74 -5.37 4.72 -23.20
C ASN A 74 -4.10 5.60 -23.32
N GLY A 75 -3.46 5.88 -22.18
CA GLY A 75 -2.23 6.69 -22.10
C GLY A 75 -2.46 8.21 -22.07
N GLU A 76 -3.71 8.66 -22.08
CA GLU A 76 -4.03 10.07 -21.87
C GLU A 76 -3.79 10.50 -20.41
N ALA A 77 -3.69 11.82 -20.19
CA ALA A 77 -3.63 12.37 -18.85
C ALA A 77 -4.95 12.11 -18.11
N GLY A 78 -4.86 11.62 -16.88
CA GLY A 78 -6.00 11.31 -16.03
C GLY A 78 -5.67 11.56 -14.57
N VAL A 79 -6.25 10.79 -13.67
CA VAL A 79 -5.99 10.88 -12.21
C VAL A 79 -4.50 10.74 -11.88
N LEU A 80 -3.75 9.99 -12.68
CA LEU A 80 -2.30 9.77 -12.50
C LEU A 80 -1.42 10.71 -13.34
N ASP A 81 -1.94 11.85 -13.81
CA ASP A 81 -1.13 12.90 -14.47
C ASP A 81 -0.11 13.53 -13.51
N ALA A 82 -0.44 13.60 -12.23
CA ALA A 82 0.50 13.94 -11.17
C ALA A 82 0.83 12.71 -10.31
N ASP A 83 2.08 12.67 -9.80
CA ASP A 83 2.49 11.60 -8.89
C ASP A 83 1.73 11.70 -7.56
N PRO A 84 0.94 10.68 -7.19
CA PRO A 84 0.10 10.73 -6.00
C PRO A 84 0.90 10.70 -4.68
N ILE A 85 2.14 10.22 -4.67
CA ILE A 85 2.97 10.13 -3.45
C ILE A 85 3.46 11.51 -3.01
N CYS A 86 3.82 12.35 -3.97
CA CYS A 86 4.26 13.72 -3.68
C CYS A 86 3.16 14.77 -3.91
N ALA A 87 2.01 14.40 -4.49
CA ALA A 87 0.99 15.33 -4.97
C ALA A 87 1.59 16.38 -5.93
N CYS A 88 2.40 15.95 -6.88
CA CYS A 88 3.25 16.82 -7.67
C CYS A 88 3.58 16.22 -9.06
N GLN A 89 3.99 17.09 -9.99
CA GLN A 89 4.63 16.69 -11.26
C GLN A 89 6.15 16.84 -11.16
N ASP A 90 6.63 17.92 -10.55
CA ASP A 90 8.04 18.16 -10.27
C ASP A 90 8.33 18.06 -8.77
N TYR A 91 9.51 17.55 -8.39
CA TYR A 91 9.84 17.29 -7.00
C TYR A 91 11.27 17.73 -6.62
N ASP A 92 11.40 18.27 -5.41
CA ASP A 92 12.63 18.49 -4.66
C ASP A 92 12.29 18.48 -3.16
N ILE A 93 12.00 17.28 -2.63
CA ILE A 93 11.61 17.11 -1.24
C ILE A 93 12.87 16.96 -0.38
N LYS A 94 13.16 17.99 0.44
CA LYS A 94 14.38 18.01 1.28
C LYS A 94 14.16 17.47 2.67
N THR A 95 13.00 17.77 3.27
CA THR A 95 12.69 17.42 4.65
C THR A 95 11.28 16.86 4.70
N ILE A 96 11.16 15.67 5.26
CA ILE A 96 9.87 15.04 5.46
C ILE A 96 9.64 14.72 6.94
N LYS A 97 8.45 15.06 7.43
CA LYS A 97 7.92 14.62 8.72
C LYS A 97 6.89 13.53 8.48
N LEU A 98 7.12 12.38 9.09
CA LEU A 98 6.19 11.25 9.04
C LEU A 98 5.55 11.04 10.40
N SER A 99 4.28 10.74 10.42
CA SER A 99 3.58 10.21 11.59
C SER A 99 2.80 8.98 11.18
N VAL A 100 2.82 7.93 12.02
CA VAL A 100 2.15 6.66 11.73
C VAL A 100 1.30 6.29 12.93
N ARG A 101 0.06 5.88 12.66
CA ARG A 101 -0.91 5.42 13.64
C ARG A 101 -1.42 4.05 13.27
N SER A 102 -1.39 3.11 14.22
CA SER A 102 -1.97 1.79 14.04
C SER A 102 -3.50 1.87 13.89
N LYS A 103 -4.02 1.09 12.97
CA LYS A 103 -5.48 0.86 12.80
C LYS A 103 -5.84 -0.60 13.13
N GLY A 104 -4.91 -1.33 13.74
CA GLY A 104 -5.06 -2.75 14.09
C GLY A 104 -4.87 -3.70 12.90
N ALA A 105 -4.71 -5.00 13.20
CA ALA A 105 -4.73 -6.09 12.23
C ALA A 105 -3.91 -5.86 10.93
N GLY A 106 -2.67 -5.39 11.05
CA GLY A 106 -1.79 -5.15 9.88
C GLY A 106 -2.22 -3.96 9.03
N ARG A 107 -2.92 -2.99 9.62
CA ARG A 107 -3.30 -1.72 8.99
C ARG A 107 -2.72 -0.55 9.76
N ALA A 108 -2.36 0.50 9.04
CA ALA A 108 -1.91 1.75 9.62
C ALA A 108 -2.41 2.92 8.77
N GLU A 109 -2.48 4.08 9.39
CA GLU A 109 -2.65 5.36 8.73
C GLU A 109 -1.37 6.15 8.93
N ALA A 110 -0.88 6.79 7.88
CA ALA A 110 0.29 7.63 7.96
C ALA A 110 0.03 9.01 7.36
N THR A 111 0.73 10.01 7.87
CA THR A 111 0.75 11.36 7.31
C THR A 111 2.18 11.75 7.02
N ALA A 112 2.42 12.17 5.78
CA ALA A 112 3.65 12.80 5.34
C ALA A 112 3.42 14.31 5.18
N SER A 113 4.26 15.11 5.83
CA SER A 113 4.25 16.57 5.71
C SER A 113 5.63 17.05 5.28
N PHE A 114 5.72 17.81 4.20
CA PHE A 114 6.98 18.25 3.61
C PHE A 114 6.80 19.56 2.85
N HIS A 115 7.91 20.13 2.40
CA HIS A 115 7.91 21.18 1.39
C HIS A 115 8.44 20.59 0.09
N ASN A 116 7.71 20.79 -0.98
CA ASN A 116 8.12 20.46 -2.33
C ASN A 116 8.24 21.78 -3.13
N LEU A 117 9.41 22.09 -3.65
CA LEU A 117 9.68 23.33 -4.38
C LEU A 117 9.17 24.59 -3.65
N GLY A 118 9.31 24.61 -2.32
CA GLY A 118 8.85 25.70 -1.45
C GLY A 118 7.37 25.65 -1.03
N GLN A 119 6.57 24.76 -1.60
CA GLN A 119 5.17 24.59 -1.24
C GLN A 119 4.98 23.57 -0.14
N ALA A 120 4.24 23.93 0.91
CA ALA A 120 3.88 23.01 1.99
C ALA A 120 2.84 22.00 1.48
N THR A 121 3.17 20.72 1.61
CA THR A 121 2.34 19.61 1.13
C THR A 121 2.08 18.63 2.25
N VAL A 122 0.87 18.09 2.28
CA VAL A 122 0.45 17.01 3.20
C VAL A 122 -0.22 15.91 2.40
N VAL A 123 0.30 14.70 2.54
CA VAL A 123 -0.28 13.49 1.95
C VAL A 123 -0.57 12.50 3.07
N ARG A 124 -1.76 11.89 3.05
CA ARG A 124 -2.13 10.82 3.98
C ARG A 124 -2.19 9.49 3.24
N PHE A 125 -1.80 8.45 3.94
CA PHE A 125 -1.74 7.09 3.41
C PHE A 125 -2.56 6.15 4.30
N ASP A 126 -3.37 5.32 3.67
CA ASP A 126 -3.81 4.07 4.28
C ASP A 126 -2.81 2.99 3.88
N LEU A 127 -2.32 2.26 4.87
CA LEU A 127 -1.31 1.23 4.70
C LEU A 127 -1.87 -0.14 5.09
N SER A 128 -1.49 -1.16 4.34
CA SER A 128 -1.81 -2.56 4.62
C SER A 128 -0.54 -3.41 4.67
N SER A 129 -0.53 -4.43 5.53
CA SER A 129 0.53 -5.43 5.57
C SER A 129 0.19 -6.59 4.63
N VAL A 130 1.03 -6.82 3.64
CA VAL A 130 0.90 -7.90 2.66
C VAL A 130 2.11 -8.81 2.77
N GLY A 131 1.91 -10.04 3.20
CA GLY A 131 3.01 -11.00 3.40
C GLY A 131 4.06 -10.50 4.40
N GLY A 132 3.66 -9.75 5.43
CA GLY A 132 4.57 -9.18 6.42
C GLY A 132 5.31 -7.91 5.97
N ASN A 133 4.96 -7.33 4.84
CA ASN A 133 5.54 -6.08 4.33
C ASN A 133 4.46 -5.00 4.17
N TRP A 134 4.79 -3.76 4.51
CA TRP A 134 3.88 -2.64 4.32
C TRP A 134 3.72 -2.31 2.85
N ARG A 135 2.48 -1.90 2.48
CA ARG A 135 2.09 -1.43 1.16
C ARG A 135 1.13 -0.26 1.32
N ILE A 136 1.12 0.63 0.35
CA ILE A 136 0.14 1.72 0.25
C ILE A 136 -1.17 1.12 -0.25
N ALA A 137 -2.23 1.23 0.55
CA ALA A 137 -3.57 0.77 0.23
C ALA A 137 -4.47 1.87 -0.32
N ASP A 138 -4.26 3.12 0.09
CA ASP A 138 -4.87 4.31 -0.49
C ASP A 138 -4.00 5.55 -0.22
N ILE A 139 -4.19 6.58 -1.03
CA ILE A 139 -3.53 7.88 -0.89
C ILE A 139 -4.60 8.97 -0.88
N HIS A 140 -4.48 9.89 0.08
CA HIS A 140 -5.40 11.00 0.22
C HIS A 140 -4.65 12.32 0.13
N GLN A 141 -5.09 13.20 -0.75
CA GLN A 141 -4.50 14.53 -0.96
C GLN A 141 -5.58 15.60 -1.10
N LYS A 142 -5.18 16.84 -0.87
CA LYS A 142 -6.06 18.00 -1.09
C LYS A 142 -6.45 18.08 -2.57
N GLY A 143 -7.73 18.18 -2.83
CA GLY A 143 -8.28 18.29 -4.20
C GLY A 143 -8.66 16.94 -4.82
N LEU A 144 -7.86 15.89 -4.64
CA LEU A 144 -8.18 14.56 -5.15
C LEU A 144 -9.10 13.77 -4.21
N GLY A 145 -8.94 13.92 -2.90
CA GLY A 145 -9.57 13.03 -1.92
C GLY A 145 -8.85 11.67 -1.88
N SER A 146 -9.57 10.58 -2.04
CA SER A 146 -9.05 9.20 -2.11
C SER A 146 -8.63 8.86 -3.53
N LEU A 147 -7.39 8.41 -3.71
CA LEU A 147 -6.88 7.93 -5.00
C LEU A 147 -7.68 6.72 -5.51
N ARG A 148 -7.99 5.76 -4.62
CA ARG A 148 -8.80 4.60 -5.00
C ARG A 148 -10.15 5.00 -5.59
N LYS A 149 -10.81 5.98 -4.94
CA LYS A 149 -12.10 6.47 -5.42
C LYS A 149 -11.94 7.20 -6.76
N ALA A 150 -10.97 8.07 -6.89
CA ALA A 150 -10.74 8.82 -8.12
C ALA A 150 -10.46 7.89 -9.32
N LEU A 151 -9.60 6.89 -9.16
CA LEU A 151 -9.33 5.87 -10.18
C LEU A 151 -10.59 5.09 -10.56
N ALA A 152 -11.39 4.65 -9.57
CA ALA A 152 -12.61 3.91 -9.83
C ALA A 152 -13.65 4.75 -10.61
N ASP A 153 -13.77 6.03 -10.26
CA ASP A 153 -14.67 6.98 -10.95
C ASP A 153 -14.21 7.22 -12.41
N GLU A 154 -12.90 7.38 -12.64
CA GLU A 154 -12.31 7.57 -13.97
C GLU A 154 -12.52 6.34 -14.86
N ILE A 155 -12.22 5.14 -14.37
CA ILE A 155 -12.47 3.88 -15.06
C ILE A 155 -13.95 3.74 -15.46
N ALA A 156 -14.85 4.06 -14.54
CA ALA A 156 -16.29 4.00 -14.81
C ALA A 156 -16.75 5.02 -15.87
N SER A 157 -16.04 6.14 -16.00
CA SER A 157 -16.32 7.19 -16.99
C SER A 157 -15.77 6.85 -18.38
N ALA A 158 -14.59 6.24 -18.44
CA ALA A 158 -13.95 5.84 -19.69
C ALA A 158 -14.67 4.68 -20.40
N GLY A 159 -15.48 3.90 -19.67
CA GLY A 159 -16.28 2.80 -20.23
C GLY A 159 -17.65 3.21 -20.81
N LYS A 160 -17.96 4.51 -20.90
CA LYS A 160 -19.21 5.05 -21.45
C LYS A 160 -19.00 5.65 -22.83
#